data_c1a271b76f35e32daf653ff270d28e4a
#
_entry.id   c1a271b76f35e32daf653ff270d28e4a
#
_cell.length_a   1.000
_cell.length_b   1.000
_cell.length_c   1.000
_cell.angle_alpha   90.00
_cell.angle_beta   90.00
_cell.angle_gamma   90.00
#
_symmetry.space_group_name_H-M   'P 1'
#
loop_
_entity.id
_entity.type
_entity.pdbx_description
1 polymer ?
#
loop_
_entity_poly.entity_id
_entity_poly.type
_entity_poly.pdbx_seq_one_letter_code
_entity_poly.pdbx_strand_id
1 'polypeptide(L)'
;MSTKTSSLFGGAMIIAGTVIGAGMLANPTATSGVWFAGSLVVLLYTWFSMLSSGLMILEVNTHYPHGASFDTMVKDLLGPAWNIINGVAVAFVLYLLTYAYIFVGGDLTAKGIGSAVGGEISLSVGQLVFFGILAFCVWASARLVDRFTSILIGGMVLTFIWATGGLIADAK
;
A
#
# COMPACT_ATOMS: atom_id res chain seq x y z
N MET A 1 28.66 1.98 13.58
CA MET A 1 27.31 2.38 13.19
C MET A 1 26.34 1.49 13.95
N SER A 2 25.60 2.06 14.90
CA SER A 2 24.62 1.30 15.69
C SER A 2 23.44 0.94 14.77
N THR A 3 23.30 -0.33 14.43
CA THR A 3 22.14 -0.88 13.79
C THR A 3 20.97 -0.80 14.80
N LYS A 4 20.19 0.28 14.74
CA LYS A 4 18.90 0.31 15.42
C LYS A 4 18.07 -0.80 14.81
N THR A 5 17.94 -1.92 15.50
CA THR A 5 16.94 -2.93 15.20
C THR A 5 15.58 -2.24 15.15
N SER A 6 14.94 -2.26 14.01
CA SER A 6 13.55 -1.78 13.86
C SER A 6 12.72 -2.45 14.95
N SER A 7 11.97 -1.69 15.73
CA SER A 7 11.10 -2.29 16.73
C SER A 7 10.08 -3.16 16.01
N LEU A 8 9.73 -4.29 16.59
CA LEU A 8 8.72 -5.22 16.05
C LEU A 8 7.40 -4.49 15.74
N PHE A 9 7.07 -3.51 16.58
CA PHE A 9 5.91 -2.63 16.40
C PHE A 9 6.06 -1.73 15.16
N GLY A 10 7.24 -1.16 14.90
CA GLY A 10 7.49 -0.36 13.69
C GLY A 10 7.36 -1.19 12.42
N GLY A 11 7.90 -2.41 12.41
CA GLY A 11 7.75 -3.34 11.29
C GLY A 11 6.29 -3.72 11.05
N ALA A 12 5.55 -4.04 12.12
CA ALA A 12 4.12 -4.36 12.02
C ALA A 12 3.29 -3.19 11.49
N MET A 13 3.59 -1.94 11.89
CA MET A 13 2.93 -0.74 11.40
C MET A 13 3.19 -0.47 9.92
N ILE A 14 4.41 -0.70 9.44
CA ILE A 14 4.74 -0.58 8.00
C ILE A 14 3.94 -1.61 7.19
N ILE A 15 3.90 -2.86 7.65
CA ILE A 15 3.12 -3.92 6.99
C ILE A 15 1.63 -3.57 7.00
N ALA A 16 1.08 -3.18 8.14
CA ALA A 16 -0.32 -2.78 8.26
C ALA A 16 -0.66 -1.62 7.34
N GLY A 17 0.17 -0.58 7.27
CA GLY A 17 -0.02 0.57 6.37
C GLY A 17 0.00 0.19 4.89
N THR A 18 0.84 -0.77 4.51
CA THR A 18 0.89 -1.28 3.14
C THR A 18 -0.35 -2.09 2.78
N VAL A 19 -0.85 -2.91 3.72
CA VAL A 19 -2.04 -3.77 3.52
C VAL A 19 -3.33 -2.96 3.44
N ILE A 20 -3.48 -1.93 4.28
CA ILE A 20 -4.69 -1.09 4.36
C ILE A 20 -4.77 -0.07 3.20
N GLY A 21 -3.81 -0.06 2.29
CA GLY A 21 -3.78 0.87 1.15
C GLY A 21 -4.93 0.71 0.14
N ALA A 22 -4.67 1.05 -1.11
CA ALA A 22 -5.66 1.04 -2.21
C ALA A 22 -6.38 -0.31 -2.39
N GLY A 23 -5.77 -1.42 -1.99
CA GLY A 23 -6.38 -2.75 -2.05
C GLY A 23 -7.68 -2.84 -1.23
N MET A 24 -7.73 -2.23 -0.06
CA MET A 24 -8.92 -2.25 0.79
C MET A 24 -10.09 -1.47 0.17
N LEU A 25 -9.78 -0.36 -0.50
CA LEU A 25 -10.79 0.48 -1.16
C LEU A 25 -11.22 -0.10 -2.52
N ALA A 26 -10.31 -0.75 -3.24
CA ALA A 26 -10.57 -1.31 -4.57
C ALA A 26 -11.29 -2.67 -4.52
N ASN A 27 -11.10 -3.48 -3.47
CA ASN A 27 -11.70 -4.81 -3.37
C ASN A 27 -13.22 -4.83 -3.52
N PRO A 28 -14.02 -4.00 -2.82
CA PRO A 28 -15.48 -4.02 -2.97
C PRO A 28 -15.93 -3.69 -4.40
N THR A 29 -15.25 -2.76 -5.06
CA THR A 29 -15.58 -2.36 -6.44
C THR A 29 -15.12 -3.39 -7.46
N ALA A 30 -13.93 -3.95 -7.29
CA ALA A 30 -13.37 -4.96 -8.18
C ALA A 30 -14.14 -6.29 -8.13
N THR A 31 -14.70 -6.63 -6.96
CA THR A 31 -15.44 -7.89 -6.76
C THR A 31 -16.96 -7.73 -6.89
N SER A 32 -17.47 -6.52 -7.12
CA SER A 32 -18.91 -6.24 -7.20
C SER A 32 -19.66 -7.05 -8.27
N GLY A 33 -18.96 -7.45 -9.36
CA GLY A 33 -19.53 -8.26 -10.44
C GLY A 33 -19.61 -9.76 -10.17
N VAL A 34 -19.05 -10.28 -9.09
CA VAL A 34 -18.83 -11.72 -8.88
C VAL A 34 -19.62 -12.27 -7.67
N TRP A 35 -20.69 -11.67 -7.27
CA TRP A 35 -21.49 -12.09 -6.12
C TRP A 35 -20.66 -12.36 -4.85
N PHE A 36 -21.26 -12.31 -3.69
CA PHE A 36 -20.57 -12.48 -2.40
C PHE A 36 -19.77 -13.78 -2.31
N ALA A 37 -20.35 -14.90 -2.70
CA ALA A 37 -19.68 -16.19 -2.65
C ALA A 37 -18.47 -16.28 -3.59
N GLY A 38 -18.57 -15.76 -4.80
CA GLY A 38 -17.46 -15.70 -5.75
C GLY A 38 -16.34 -14.78 -5.26
N SER A 39 -16.69 -13.63 -4.70
CA SER A 39 -15.73 -12.71 -4.09
C SER A 39 -14.94 -13.37 -2.95
N LEU A 40 -15.62 -14.14 -2.11
CA LEU A 40 -14.99 -14.86 -1.00
C LEU A 40 -13.98 -15.92 -1.50
N VAL A 41 -14.34 -16.68 -2.54
CA VAL A 41 -13.44 -17.66 -3.14
C VAL A 41 -12.21 -17.00 -3.74
N VAL A 42 -12.38 -15.91 -4.49
CA VAL A 42 -11.26 -15.15 -5.08
C VAL A 42 -10.36 -14.57 -3.99
N LEU A 43 -10.92 -14.01 -2.93
CA LEU A 43 -10.17 -13.47 -1.80
C LEU A 43 -9.36 -14.55 -1.08
N LEU A 44 -9.96 -15.71 -0.81
CA LEU A 44 -9.27 -16.83 -0.17
C LEU A 44 -8.14 -17.38 -1.05
N TYR A 45 -8.38 -17.50 -2.35
CA TYR A 45 -7.35 -17.93 -3.32
C TYR A 45 -6.19 -16.93 -3.36
N THR A 46 -6.48 -15.65 -3.46
CA THR A 46 -5.47 -14.58 -3.50
C THR A 46 -4.69 -14.54 -2.19
N TRP A 47 -5.39 -14.63 -1.04
CA TRP A 47 -4.75 -14.70 0.28
C TRP A 47 -3.79 -15.88 0.39
N PHE A 48 -4.22 -17.08 0.00
CA PHE A 48 -3.39 -18.27 0.04
C PHE A 48 -2.15 -18.16 -0.87
N SER A 49 -2.34 -17.65 -2.10
CA SER A 49 -1.25 -17.45 -3.05
C SER A 49 -0.22 -16.43 -2.54
N MET A 50 -0.70 -15.30 -2.01
CA MET A 50 0.17 -14.26 -1.44
C MET A 50 0.92 -14.75 -0.20
N LEU A 51 0.23 -15.47 0.70
CA LEU A 51 0.84 -16.04 1.90
C LEU A 51 1.92 -17.06 1.53
N SER A 52 1.61 -17.97 0.60
CA SER A 52 2.57 -18.99 0.15
C SER A 52 3.81 -18.37 -0.49
N SER A 53 3.62 -17.39 -1.37
CA SER A 53 4.73 -16.66 -1.99
C SER A 53 5.57 -15.89 -0.97
N GLY A 54 4.91 -15.23 0.00
CA GLY A 54 5.59 -14.51 1.06
C GLY A 54 6.43 -15.42 1.96
N LEU A 55 5.90 -16.60 2.31
CA LEU A 55 6.62 -17.59 3.11
C LEU A 55 7.83 -18.17 2.36
N MET A 56 7.72 -18.44 1.07
CA MET A 56 8.85 -18.88 0.24
C MET A 56 9.95 -17.82 0.18
N ILE A 57 9.60 -16.54 -0.01
CA ILE A 57 10.56 -15.44 0.00
C ILE A 57 11.21 -15.30 1.37
N LEU A 58 10.44 -15.43 2.44
CA LEU A 58 10.95 -15.39 3.81
C LEU A 58 11.95 -16.51 4.07
N GLU A 59 11.65 -17.74 3.65
CA GLU A 59 12.55 -18.88 3.76
C GLU A 59 13.88 -18.63 3.04
N VAL A 60 13.83 -18.18 1.80
CA VAL A 60 15.03 -17.79 1.05
C VAL A 60 15.82 -16.71 1.80
N ASN A 61 15.14 -15.68 2.29
CA ASN A 61 15.79 -14.58 3.01
C ASN A 61 16.53 -15.03 4.28
N THR A 62 16.11 -16.11 4.93
CA THR A 62 16.80 -16.65 6.12
C THR A 62 18.20 -17.22 5.79
N HIS A 63 18.45 -17.58 4.53
CA HIS A 63 19.73 -18.12 4.07
C HIS A 63 20.72 -17.03 3.64
N TYR A 64 20.29 -15.77 3.63
CA TYR A 64 21.13 -14.64 3.22
C TYR A 64 21.47 -13.73 4.42
N PRO A 65 22.61 -13.03 4.37
CA PRO A 65 23.00 -12.11 5.43
C PRO A 65 21.98 -10.97 5.57
N HIS A 66 21.81 -10.48 6.81
CA HIS A 66 20.91 -9.37 7.10
C HIS A 66 21.18 -8.16 6.21
N GLY A 67 20.15 -7.70 5.50
CA GLY A 67 20.25 -6.56 4.58
C GLY A 67 20.51 -6.95 3.13
N ALA A 68 20.56 -8.23 2.79
CA ALA A 68 20.59 -8.66 1.39
C ALA A 68 19.33 -8.16 0.66
N SER A 69 19.52 -7.62 -0.55
CA SER A 69 18.40 -7.15 -1.37
C SER A 69 17.75 -8.31 -2.10
N PHE A 70 16.46 -8.15 -2.43
CA PHE A 70 15.74 -9.12 -3.26
C PHE A 70 16.41 -9.34 -4.62
N ASP A 71 16.97 -8.29 -5.22
CA ASP A 71 17.77 -8.36 -6.44
C ASP A 71 18.98 -9.28 -6.30
N THR A 72 19.71 -9.20 -5.18
CA THR A 72 20.85 -10.06 -4.89
C THR A 72 20.44 -11.52 -4.82
N MET A 73 19.33 -11.83 -4.13
CA MET A 73 18.83 -13.19 -4.00
C MET A 73 18.41 -13.78 -5.35
N VAL A 74 17.66 -13.02 -6.15
CA VAL A 74 17.24 -13.46 -7.49
C VAL A 74 18.42 -13.69 -8.41
N LYS A 75 19.41 -12.78 -8.41
CA LYS A 75 20.62 -12.90 -9.23
C LYS A 75 21.43 -14.14 -8.87
N ASP A 76 21.54 -14.43 -7.59
CA ASP A 76 22.34 -15.56 -7.08
C ASP A 76 21.66 -16.91 -7.35
N LEU A 77 20.35 -16.99 -7.15
CA LEU A 77 19.57 -18.22 -7.31
C LEU A 77 19.21 -18.53 -8.76
N LEU A 78 18.82 -17.53 -9.54
CA LEU A 78 18.25 -17.70 -10.88
C LEU A 78 19.16 -17.19 -11.99
N GLY A 79 20.23 -16.49 -11.65
CA GLY A 79 21.19 -15.92 -12.58
C GLY A 79 20.81 -14.55 -13.15
N PRO A 80 21.72 -13.92 -13.92
CA PRO A 80 21.59 -12.52 -14.32
C PRO A 80 20.43 -12.26 -15.29
N ALA A 81 20.10 -13.20 -16.17
CA ALA A 81 19.00 -13.04 -17.13
C ALA A 81 17.64 -12.96 -16.41
N TRP A 82 17.39 -13.85 -15.48
CA TRP A 82 16.18 -13.85 -14.68
C TRP A 82 16.09 -12.65 -13.73
N ASN A 83 17.25 -12.17 -13.28
CA ASN A 83 17.28 -10.96 -12.46
C ASN A 83 16.81 -9.72 -13.24
N ILE A 84 17.18 -9.58 -14.51
CA ILE A 84 16.68 -8.49 -15.36
C ILE A 84 15.16 -8.58 -15.54
N ILE A 85 14.65 -9.79 -15.85
CA ILE A 85 13.21 -10.01 -16.01
C ILE A 85 12.47 -9.65 -14.70
N ASN A 86 12.97 -10.10 -13.56
CA ASN A 86 12.41 -9.79 -12.26
C ASN A 86 12.44 -8.27 -11.98
N GLY A 87 13.54 -7.60 -12.26
CA GLY A 87 13.67 -6.15 -12.10
C GLY A 87 12.64 -5.37 -12.93
N VAL A 88 12.44 -5.76 -14.20
CA VAL A 88 11.42 -5.17 -15.07
C VAL A 88 10.02 -5.44 -14.53
N ALA A 89 9.73 -6.68 -14.08
CA ALA A 89 8.44 -7.05 -13.53
C ALA A 89 8.13 -6.24 -12.25
N VAL A 90 9.09 -6.11 -11.34
CA VAL A 90 8.94 -5.31 -10.12
C VAL A 90 8.72 -3.83 -10.46
N ALA A 91 9.51 -3.26 -11.37
CA ALA A 91 9.34 -1.88 -11.82
C ALA A 91 7.95 -1.65 -12.43
N PHE A 92 7.46 -2.60 -13.23
CA PHE A 92 6.13 -2.53 -13.83
C PHE A 92 5.02 -2.57 -12.77
N VAL A 93 5.12 -3.45 -11.78
CA VAL A 93 4.15 -3.53 -10.67
C VAL A 93 4.16 -2.23 -9.85
N LEU A 94 5.34 -1.70 -9.52
CA LEU A 94 5.46 -0.43 -8.79
C LEU A 94 4.87 0.74 -9.59
N TYR A 95 5.06 0.76 -10.90
CA TYR A 95 4.45 1.76 -11.78
C TYR A 95 2.92 1.68 -11.74
N LEU A 96 2.35 0.48 -11.87
CA LEU A 96 0.89 0.28 -11.82
C LEU A 96 0.32 0.68 -10.46
N LEU A 97 0.98 0.31 -9.37
CA LEU A 97 0.57 0.70 -8.02
C LEU A 97 0.60 2.23 -7.85
N THR A 98 1.69 2.87 -8.28
CA THR A 98 1.81 4.33 -8.22
C THR A 98 0.72 5.03 -9.03
N TYR A 99 0.44 4.53 -10.23
CA TYR A 99 -0.66 5.03 -11.06
C TYR A 99 -2.01 4.91 -10.35
N ALA A 100 -2.31 3.74 -9.80
CA ALA A 100 -3.57 3.50 -9.08
C ALA A 100 -3.72 4.42 -7.85
N TYR A 101 -2.65 4.62 -7.09
CA TYR A 101 -2.66 5.54 -5.94
C TYR A 101 -2.86 7.00 -6.35
N ILE A 102 -2.21 7.46 -7.42
CA ILE A 102 -2.38 8.83 -7.92
C ILE A 102 -3.80 9.03 -8.43
N PHE A 103 -4.37 8.02 -9.10
CA PHE A 103 -5.74 8.10 -9.60
C PHE A 103 -6.76 8.22 -8.46
N VAL A 104 -6.73 7.30 -7.49
CA VAL A 104 -7.66 7.29 -6.36
C VAL A 104 -7.41 8.46 -5.41
N GLY A 105 -6.16 8.74 -5.08
CA GLY A 105 -5.79 9.87 -4.21
C GLY A 105 -6.11 11.21 -4.84
N GLY A 106 -5.94 11.32 -6.16
CA GLY A 106 -6.32 12.52 -6.93
C GLY A 106 -7.82 12.76 -6.95
N ASP A 107 -8.62 11.73 -7.12
CA ASP A 107 -10.09 11.83 -7.08
C ASP A 107 -10.59 12.28 -5.69
N LEU A 108 -10.05 11.68 -4.63
CA LEU A 108 -10.36 12.09 -3.26
C LEU A 108 -9.93 13.53 -2.97
N THR A 109 -8.77 13.93 -3.47
CA THR A 109 -8.26 15.30 -3.32
C THR A 109 -9.12 16.30 -4.08
N ALA A 110 -9.51 16.01 -5.32
CA ALA A 110 -10.41 16.85 -6.10
C ALA A 110 -11.75 17.06 -5.41
N LYS A 111 -12.36 15.98 -4.90
CA LYS A 111 -13.63 16.03 -4.14
C LYS A 111 -13.47 16.80 -2.82
N GLY A 112 -12.38 16.57 -2.09
CA GLY A 112 -12.11 17.25 -0.83
C GLY A 112 -11.92 18.76 -1.02
N ILE A 113 -11.14 19.19 -2.00
CA ILE A 113 -10.96 20.60 -2.30
C ILE A 113 -12.25 21.20 -2.85
N GLY A 114 -12.94 20.50 -3.76
CA GLY A 114 -14.23 20.94 -4.32
C GLY A 114 -15.26 21.23 -3.24
N SER A 115 -15.39 20.35 -2.25
CA SER A 115 -16.31 20.56 -1.12
C SER A 115 -15.91 21.76 -0.24
N ALA A 116 -14.63 22.05 -0.10
CA ALA A 116 -14.13 23.17 0.70
C ALA A 116 -14.28 24.54 -0.02
N VAL A 117 -14.14 24.57 -1.35
CA VAL A 117 -14.19 25.79 -2.17
C VAL A 117 -15.62 26.06 -2.71
N GLY A 118 -16.52 25.07 -2.59
CA GLY A 118 -17.89 25.18 -3.11
C GLY A 118 -18.00 25.08 -4.63
N GLY A 119 -17.03 24.40 -5.29
CA GLY A 119 -16.99 24.25 -6.74
C GLY A 119 -16.47 22.87 -7.16
N GLU A 120 -16.71 22.48 -8.41
CA GLU A 120 -16.17 21.26 -8.99
C GLU A 120 -14.72 21.48 -9.44
N ILE A 121 -13.82 20.64 -8.95
CA ILE A 121 -12.42 20.61 -9.36
C ILE A 121 -12.19 19.41 -10.29
N SER A 122 -11.51 19.67 -11.43
CA SER A 122 -11.23 18.59 -12.36
C SER A 122 -10.32 17.52 -11.74
N LEU A 123 -10.53 16.26 -12.11
CA LEU A 123 -9.72 15.14 -11.67
C LEU A 123 -8.21 15.37 -11.88
N SER A 124 -7.85 15.93 -13.01
CA SER A 124 -6.44 16.21 -13.35
C SER A 124 -5.77 17.17 -12.37
N VAL A 125 -6.48 18.19 -11.90
CA VAL A 125 -5.97 19.12 -10.88
C VAL A 125 -5.79 18.40 -9.55
N GLY A 126 -6.76 17.58 -9.14
CA GLY A 126 -6.65 16.75 -7.94
C GLY A 126 -5.46 15.79 -7.97
N GLN A 127 -5.24 15.15 -9.12
CA GLN A 127 -4.09 14.25 -9.34
C GLN A 127 -2.76 15.01 -9.27
N LEU A 128 -2.66 16.17 -9.89
CA LEU A 128 -1.44 17.00 -9.84
C LEU A 128 -1.13 17.49 -8.43
N VAL A 129 -2.13 17.92 -7.69
CA VAL A 129 -1.97 18.35 -6.30
C VAL A 129 -1.52 17.18 -5.43
N PHE A 130 -2.20 16.03 -5.52
CA PHE A 130 -1.86 14.85 -4.75
C PHE A 130 -0.45 14.36 -5.07
N PHE A 131 -0.10 14.23 -6.35
CA PHE A 131 1.25 13.86 -6.79
C PHE A 131 2.29 14.87 -6.31
N GLY A 132 2.02 16.16 -6.41
CA GLY A 132 2.94 17.21 -5.96
C GLY A 132 3.24 17.11 -4.46
N ILE A 133 2.22 16.87 -3.64
CA ILE A 133 2.38 16.66 -2.19
C ILE A 133 3.27 15.44 -1.91
N LEU A 134 2.99 14.30 -2.56
CA LEU A 134 3.77 13.09 -2.38
C LEU A 134 5.22 13.26 -2.85
N ALA A 135 5.41 13.85 -4.03
CA ALA A 135 6.73 14.13 -4.59
C ALA A 135 7.55 15.04 -3.66
N PHE A 136 6.91 16.08 -3.11
CA PHE A 136 7.53 16.98 -2.15
C PHE A 136 7.92 16.24 -0.84
N CYS A 137 7.04 15.40 -0.31
CA CYS A 137 7.32 14.61 0.88
C CYS A 137 8.53 13.67 0.68
N VAL A 138 8.58 12.99 -0.47
CA VAL A 138 9.69 12.09 -0.81
C VAL A 138 11.00 12.87 -1.00
N TRP A 139 10.93 14.01 -1.68
CA TRP A 139 12.11 14.86 -1.92
C TRP A 139 12.65 15.47 -0.63
N ALA A 140 11.77 15.89 0.29
CA ALA A 140 12.15 16.58 1.50
C ALA A 140 12.91 15.69 2.49
N SER A 141 12.45 14.49 2.79
CA SER A 141 13.17 13.49 3.61
C SER A 141 12.37 12.19 3.83
N ALA A 142 13.07 11.07 3.87
CA ALA A 142 12.51 9.77 4.29
C ALA A 142 11.89 9.83 5.70
N ARG A 143 12.46 10.62 6.62
CA ARG A 143 11.89 10.82 7.97
C ARG A 143 10.54 11.54 7.97
N LEU A 144 10.33 12.42 7.00
CA LEU A 144 9.05 13.10 6.82
C LEU A 144 7.98 12.10 6.36
N VAL A 145 8.32 11.24 5.42
CA VAL A 145 7.45 10.16 4.94
C VAL A 145 7.05 9.25 6.09
N ASP A 146 8.00 8.79 6.91
CA ASP A 146 7.73 7.92 8.07
C ASP A 146 6.77 8.58 9.08
N ARG A 147 6.97 9.86 9.37
CA ARG A 147 6.09 10.61 10.28
C ARG A 147 4.69 10.78 9.70
N PHE A 148 4.59 11.20 8.45
CA PHE A 148 3.30 11.35 7.77
C PHE A 148 2.54 10.04 7.71
N THR A 149 3.19 8.97 7.32
CA THR A 149 2.59 7.63 7.26
C THR A 149 2.08 7.20 8.63
N SER A 150 2.86 7.40 9.69
CA SER A 150 2.44 7.04 11.06
C SER A 150 1.23 7.85 11.53
N ILE A 151 1.18 9.15 11.23
CA ILE A 151 0.04 10.03 11.57
C ILE A 151 -1.21 9.61 10.78
N LEU A 152 -1.07 9.35 9.48
CA LEU A 152 -2.18 8.93 8.63
C LEU A 152 -2.75 7.58 9.05
N ILE A 153 -1.91 6.60 9.36
CA ILE A 153 -2.35 5.29 9.87
C ILE A 153 -3.08 5.46 11.21
N GLY A 154 -2.51 6.25 12.13
CA GLY A 154 -3.17 6.56 13.41
C GLY A 154 -4.54 7.22 13.22
N GLY A 155 -4.62 8.22 12.35
CA GLY A 155 -5.88 8.88 12.00
C GLY A 155 -6.90 7.92 11.39
N MET A 156 -6.46 7.04 10.50
CA MET A 156 -7.32 6.06 9.86
C MET A 156 -7.87 5.02 10.85
N VAL A 157 -7.04 4.53 11.77
CA VAL A 157 -7.48 3.61 12.83
C VAL A 157 -8.50 4.29 13.73
N LEU A 158 -8.27 5.55 14.11
CA LEU A 158 -9.21 6.32 14.94
C LEU A 158 -10.55 6.54 14.22
N THR A 159 -10.52 6.94 12.96
CA THR A 159 -11.75 7.14 12.16
C THR A 159 -12.50 5.84 11.96
N PHE A 160 -11.80 4.73 11.76
CA PHE A 160 -12.41 3.41 11.64
C PHE A 160 -13.10 2.99 12.93
N ILE A 161 -12.44 3.15 14.08
CA ILE A 161 -13.02 2.84 15.40
C ILE A 161 -14.26 3.72 15.66
N TRP A 162 -14.17 5.01 15.33
CA TRP A 162 -15.27 5.94 15.51
C TRP A 162 -16.47 5.60 14.62
N ALA A 163 -16.24 5.33 13.34
CA ALA A 163 -17.28 4.95 12.39
C ALA A 163 -17.96 3.63 12.77
N THR A 164 -17.16 2.62 13.17
CA THR A 164 -17.68 1.31 13.58
C THR A 164 -18.43 1.41 14.92
N GLY A 165 -17.92 2.21 15.85
CA GLY A 165 -18.57 2.46 17.15
C GLY A 165 -19.94 3.16 16.99
N GLY A 166 -20.04 4.12 16.07
CA GLY A 166 -21.31 4.76 15.73
C GLY A 166 -22.36 3.77 15.18
N LEU A 167 -21.93 2.93 14.22
CA LEU A 167 -22.81 1.90 13.65
C LEU A 167 -23.34 0.88 14.68
N ILE A 168 -22.52 0.52 15.67
CA ILE A 168 -22.94 -0.40 16.76
C ILE A 168 -23.90 0.31 17.73
N ALA A 169 -23.72 1.61 17.95
CA ALA A 169 -24.62 2.38 18.82
C ALA A 169 -26.01 2.58 18.21
N ASP A 170 -26.10 2.73 16.88
CA ASP A 170 -27.35 2.91 16.14
C ASP A 170 -28.08 1.59 15.82
N ALA A 171 -27.41 0.42 16.02
CA ALA A 171 -27.96 -0.91 15.76
C ALA A 171 -28.87 -1.47 16.87
N LYS A 172 -29.42 -0.58 17.75
CA LYS A 172 -30.37 -0.96 18.81
C LYS A 172 -31.82 -0.72 18.39
#